data_de8b0cf3cc30d9fc46fc81f6c10a3a2b
#
_entry.id   de8b0cf3cc30d9fc46fc81f6c10a3a2b
#
_cell.length_a   1.000
_cell.length_b   1.000
_cell.length_c   1.000
_cell.angle_alpha   90.00
_cell.angle_beta   90.00
_cell.angle_gamma   90.00
#
_symmetry.space_group_name_H-M   'P 1'
#
loop_
_entity.id
_entity.type
_entity.pdbx_description
1 polymer ?
#
loop_
_entity_poly.entity_id
_entity_poly.type
_entity_poly.pdbx_seq_one_letter_code
_entity_poly.pdbx_strand_id
1 'polypeptide(L)'
;MAAADADVAQLAFQEVQGKSLAVLDTLLVVAHRDSGEFQRSDQQVSLQRRPGSAPRGPSWYTMVREFDLAPGGYQARLVVRDPASQRIGSLAFEFDVPPLGELRVSTPILTDTVQQPPGQAVPSPVLLARRTFAAGGTLYCRFDVFGMAKDKDRGMPRVRSGHLLRRMDGTVISRSQPTWIEPTSLGAVARMLQIPLERAGPGDYELVLSVEDTLSGRSQEVVEPFRLD
;
A
#
# COMPACT_ATOMS: atom_id res chain seq x y z
N MET A 1 7.72 -3.80 3.80
CA MET A 1 7.60 -2.48 3.13
C MET A 1 6.78 -1.56 4.00
N ALA A 2 7.22 -0.32 4.19
CA ALA A 2 6.48 0.76 4.84
C ALA A 2 6.25 1.89 3.82
N ALA A 3 5.04 2.45 3.80
CA ALA A 3 4.67 3.58 2.95
C ALA A 3 4.04 4.69 3.80
N ALA A 4 4.40 5.95 3.52
CA ALA A 4 3.83 7.11 4.18
C ALA A 4 3.68 8.26 3.18
N ASP A 5 2.58 9.01 3.27
CA ASP A 5 2.33 10.18 2.44
C ASP A 5 2.64 11.46 3.23
N ALA A 6 3.41 12.36 2.63
CA ALA A 6 3.64 13.71 3.14
C ALA A 6 2.89 14.73 2.27
N ASP A 7 2.17 15.67 2.91
CA ASP A 7 1.57 16.79 2.19
C ASP A 7 2.64 17.81 1.84
N VAL A 8 3.13 17.76 0.61
CA VAL A 8 4.16 18.65 0.10
C VAL A 8 3.65 20.04 -0.29
N ALA A 9 2.33 20.28 -0.26
CA ALA A 9 1.78 21.63 -0.42
C ALA A 9 2.19 22.56 0.74
N GLN A 10 2.51 21.99 1.90
CA GLN A 10 2.92 22.69 3.11
C GLN A 10 4.41 23.05 3.14
N LEU A 11 5.22 22.55 2.20
CA LEU A 11 6.68 22.80 2.18
C LEU A 11 7.03 24.22 1.71
N ALA A 12 8.12 24.74 2.25
CA ALA A 12 8.70 26.00 1.82
C ALA A 12 9.54 25.83 0.56
N PHE A 13 8.91 26.07 -0.60
CA PHE A 13 9.61 26.07 -1.88
C PHE A 13 10.42 27.36 -2.06
N GLN A 14 11.67 27.21 -2.49
CA GLN A 14 12.59 28.30 -2.78
C GLN A 14 12.90 28.34 -4.27
N GLU A 15 13.02 29.55 -4.83
CA GLU A 15 13.42 29.73 -6.22
C GLU A 15 14.94 29.68 -6.32
N VAL A 16 15.45 28.64 -7.01
CA VAL A 16 16.88 28.44 -7.24
C VAL A 16 17.10 28.23 -8.74
N GLN A 17 17.83 29.14 -9.38
CA GLN A 17 18.14 29.07 -10.83
C GLN A 17 16.89 28.86 -11.71
N GLY A 18 15.79 29.55 -11.40
CA GLY A 18 14.53 29.46 -12.16
C GLY A 18 13.73 28.18 -11.90
N LYS A 19 14.09 27.39 -10.90
CA LYS A 19 13.35 26.20 -10.46
C LYS A 19 12.83 26.41 -9.05
N SER A 20 11.60 25.99 -8.81
CA SER A 20 10.99 26.01 -7.49
C SER A 20 11.32 24.69 -6.77
N LEU A 21 12.19 24.73 -5.79
CA LEU A 21 12.75 23.56 -5.11
C LEU A 21 12.37 23.57 -3.63
N ALA A 22 12.05 22.40 -3.08
CA ALA A 22 11.94 22.15 -1.65
C ALA A 22 12.74 20.91 -1.27
N VAL A 23 13.21 20.90 -0.03
CA VAL A 23 13.94 19.76 0.55
C VAL A 23 13.11 19.18 1.68
N LEU A 24 13.06 17.87 1.76
CA LEU A 24 12.41 17.14 2.83
C LEU A 24 13.41 16.16 3.44
N ASP A 25 13.79 16.39 4.69
CA ASP A 25 14.56 15.42 5.46
C ASP A 25 13.61 14.39 6.07
N THR A 26 13.94 13.11 5.93
CA THR A 26 13.12 12.01 6.45
C THR A 26 13.96 11.07 7.29
N LEU A 27 13.41 10.66 8.42
CA LEU A 27 13.99 9.66 9.31
C LEU A 27 12.90 8.61 9.60
N LEU A 28 13.12 7.37 9.20
CA LEU A 28 12.27 6.25 9.54
C LEU A 28 13.05 5.25 10.39
N VAL A 29 12.54 4.95 11.56
CA VAL A 29 13.09 3.92 12.46
C VAL A 29 12.03 2.85 12.65
N VAL A 30 12.42 1.58 12.48
CA VAL A 30 11.59 0.41 12.77
C VAL A 30 12.29 -0.39 13.86
N ALA A 31 11.68 -0.48 15.04
CA ALA A 31 12.23 -1.15 16.21
C ALA A 31 11.40 -2.37 16.59
N HIS A 32 12.06 -3.48 16.89
CA HIS A 32 11.43 -4.67 17.48
C HIS A 32 11.05 -4.38 18.94
N ARG A 33 9.79 -4.62 19.31
CA ARG A 33 9.26 -4.21 20.62
C ARG A 33 9.90 -4.92 21.81
N ASP A 34 10.29 -6.19 21.64
CA ASP A 34 10.82 -6.99 22.76
C ASP A 34 12.33 -6.90 22.87
N SER A 35 13.08 -6.97 21.75
CA SER A 35 14.54 -6.94 21.77
C SER A 35 15.12 -5.53 21.75
N GLY A 36 14.37 -4.54 21.28
CA GLY A 36 14.87 -3.19 21.06
C GLY A 36 15.80 -3.03 19.84
N GLU A 37 16.06 -4.11 19.11
CA GLU A 37 16.80 -4.04 17.84
C GLU A 37 16.05 -3.15 16.87
N PHE A 38 16.77 -2.33 16.12
CA PHE A 38 16.15 -1.42 15.17
C PHE A 38 16.88 -1.31 13.86
N GLN A 39 16.13 -0.98 12.82
CA GLN A 39 16.63 -0.56 11.53
C GLN A 39 16.25 0.90 11.30
N ARG A 40 17.16 1.66 10.67
CA ARG A 40 17.01 3.09 10.46
C ARG A 40 17.25 3.43 8.99
N SER A 41 16.42 4.33 8.46
CA SER A 41 16.58 4.90 7.11
C SER A 41 16.51 6.41 7.22
N ASP A 42 17.62 7.09 6.90
CA ASP A 42 17.70 8.55 6.74
C ASP A 42 17.75 8.88 5.27
N GLN A 43 16.99 9.86 4.86
CA GLN A 43 17.01 10.33 3.48
C GLN A 43 16.64 11.81 3.39
N GLN A 44 17.33 12.48 2.48
CA GLN A 44 16.96 13.81 2.02
C GLN A 44 16.35 13.69 0.61
N VAL A 45 15.17 14.24 0.43
CA VAL A 45 14.42 14.23 -0.84
C VAL A 45 14.35 15.66 -1.36
N SER A 46 14.80 15.87 -2.60
CA SER A 46 14.64 17.15 -3.31
C SER A 46 13.41 17.07 -4.20
N LEU A 47 12.47 17.97 -3.97
CA LEU A 47 11.22 18.07 -4.70
C LEU A 47 11.26 19.30 -5.61
N GLN A 48 10.93 19.13 -6.88
CA GLN A 48 10.85 20.22 -7.84
C GLN A 48 9.40 20.45 -8.25
N ARG A 49 8.97 21.70 -8.23
CA ARG A 49 7.68 22.15 -8.71
C ARG A 49 7.86 23.03 -9.94
N ARG A 50 6.90 22.97 -10.87
CA ARG A 50 6.89 23.90 -12.00
C ARG A 50 6.67 25.32 -11.48
N PRO A 51 7.43 26.33 -11.95
CA PRO A 51 7.21 27.73 -11.59
C PRO A 51 5.75 28.12 -11.85
N GLY A 52 5.14 28.84 -10.91
CA GLY A 52 3.75 29.29 -11.00
C GLY A 52 2.66 28.24 -10.73
N SER A 53 3.02 26.97 -10.51
CA SER A 53 2.09 25.91 -10.17
C SER A 53 1.92 25.77 -8.65
N ALA A 54 1.25 26.74 -7.99
CA ALA A 54 0.86 26.54 -6.60
C ALA A 54 -0.22 25.44 -6.52
N PRO A 55 -0.09 24.46 -5.61
CA PRO A 55 -1.14 23.47 -5.41
C PRO A 55 -2.41 24.16 -4.94
N ARG A 56 -3.56 23.80 -5.55
CA ARG A 56 -4.88 24.29 -5.13
C ARG A 56 -5.50 23.46 -4.00
N GLY A 57 -4.72 22.53 -3.42
CA GLY A 57 -5.12 21.61 -2.37
C GLY A 57 -3.96 20.75 -1.91
N PRO A 58 -4.21 19.72 -1.10
CA PRO A 58 -3.16 18.79 -0.65
C PRO A 58 -2.43 18.19 -1.85
N SER A 59 -1.11 18.14 -1.77
CA SER A 59 -0.26 17.49 -2.78
C SER A 59 0.62 16.47 -2.07
N TRP A 60 0.42 15.20 -2.43
CA TRP A 60 1.01 14.10 -1.68
C TRP A 60 2.28 13.57 -2.35
N TYR A 61 3.31 13.39 -1.55
CA TYR A 61 4.52 12.67 -1.90
C TYR A 61 4.60 11.38 -1.08
N THR A 62 4.53 10.23 -1.76
CA THR A 62 4.59 8.93 -1.12
C THR A 62 6.05 8.49 -0.93
N MET A 63 6.44 8.27 0.30
CA MET A 63 7.72 7.68 0.68
C MET A 63 7.53 6.18 0.87
N VAL A 64 8.37 5.37 0.24
CA VAL A 64 8.35 3.91 0.38
C VAL A 64 9.70 3.43 0.86
N ARG A 65 9.72 2.53 1.86
CA ARG A 65 10.93 1.88 2.38
C ARG A 65 10.70 0.39 2.58
N GLU A 66 11.69 -0.38 2.22
CA GLU A 66 11.70 -1.81 2.47
C GLU A 66 12.60 -2.12 3.66
N PHE A 67 12.14 -3.06 4.48
CA PHE A 67 12.86 -3.59 5.63
C PHE A 67 12.77 -5.10 5.58
N ASP A 68 13.88 -5.76 5.88
CA ASP A 68 13.91 -7.20 6.10
C ASP A 68 13.76 -7.45 7.61
N LEU A 69 12.58 -7.92 8.00
CA LEU A 69 12.19 -8.04 9.41
C LEU A 69 11.88 -9.50 9.74
N ALA A 70 12.45 -9.98 10.84
CA ALA A 70 12.06 -11.26 11.40
C ALA A 70 10.61 -11.24 11.92
N PRO A 71 9.95 -12.40 12.10
CA PRO A 71 8.65 -12.44 12.79
C PRO A 71 8.73 -11.82 14.18
N GLY A 72 7.71 -11.01 14.53
CA GLY A 72 7.65 -10.34 15.84
C GLY A 72 6.86 -9.05 15.81
N GLY A 73 6.77 -8.39 16.96
CA GLY A 73 6.09 -7.11 17.12
C GLY A 73 7.04 -5.94 16.91
N TYR A 74 6.61 -4.93 16.15
CA TYR A 74 7.42 -3.77 15.78
C TYR A 74 6.70 -2.46 16.03
N GLN A 75 7.50 -1.40 16.22
CA GLN A 75 7.04 -0.02 16.17
C GLN A 75 7.84 0.72 15.09
N ALA A 76 7.13 1.33 14.13
CA ALA A 76 7.71 2.26 13.17
C ALA A 76 7.50 3.69 13.64
N ARG A 77 8.55 4.52 13.53
CA ARG A 77 8.48 5.96 13.79
C ARG A 77 9.07 6.72 12.60
N LEU A 78 8.24 7.54 11.97
CA LEU A 78 8.63 8.42 10.89
C LEU A 78 8.67 9.86 11.39
N VAL A 79 9.76 10.55 11.08
CA VAL A 79 9.88 11.98 11.24
C VAL A 79 10.20 12.59 9.88
N VAL A 80 9.50 13.65 9.52
CA VAL A 80 9.77 14.44 8.33
C VAL A 80 10.03 15.89 8.75
N ARG A 81 11.02 16.53 8.15
CA ARG A 81 11.38 17.92 8.43
C ARG A 81 11.56 18.70 7.15
N ASP A 82 10.99 19.87 7.09
CA ASP A 82 11.30 20.89 6.09
C ASP A 82 12.39 21.81 6.66
N PRO A 83 13.65 21.72 6.17
CA PRO A 83 14.74 22.53 6.69
C PRO A 83 14.56 24.04 6.49
N ALA A 84 13.83 24.44 5.44
CA ALA A 84 13.63 25.85 5.11
C ALA A 84 12.61 26.52 6.05
N SER A 85 11.51 25.86 6.37
CA SER A 85 10.49 26.38 7.29
C SER A 85 10.67 25.91 8.74
N GLN A 86 11.57 24.95 9.00
CA GLN A 86 11.78 24.29 10.29
C GLN A 86 10.54 23.51 10.79
N ARG A 87 9.54 23.28 9.94
CA ARG A 87 8.38 22.48 10.28
C ARG A 87 8.74 21.00 10.37
N ILE A 88 8.16 20.32 11.36
CA ILE A 88 8.36 18.89 11.61
C ILE A 88 7.00 18.21 11.67
N GLY A 89 6.87 17.08 10.97
CA GLY A 89 5.78 16.14 11.11
C GLY A 89 6.31 14.82 11.64
N SER A 90 5.50 14.10 12.43
CA SER A 90 5.85 12.78 12.92
C SER A 90 4.66 11.84 12.95
N LEU A 91 4.94 10.55 12.79
CA LEU A 91 3.96 9.46 12.86
C LEU A 91 4.59 8.29 13.58
N ALA A 92 3.82 7.63 14.46
CA ALA A 92 4.18 6.36 15.06
C ALA A 92 3.11 5.31 14.73
N PHE A 93 3.54 4.10 14.41
CA PHE A 93 2.65 2.99 14.03
C PHE A 93 3.21 1.67 14.57
N GLU A 94 2.36 0.85 15.17
CA GLU A 94 2.70 -0.49 15.66
C GLU A 94 2.14 -1.54 14.71
N PHE A 95 2.91 -2.60 14.48
CA PHE A 95 2.51 -3.70 13.62
C PHE A 95 3.22 -4.99 14.02
N ASP A 96 2.66 -6.12 13.58
CA ASP A 96 3.25 -7.43 13.78
C ASP A 96 3.68 -8.02 12.44
N VAL A 97 4.87 -8.64 12.42
CA VAL A 97 5.36 -9.45 11.31
C VAL A 97 5.05 -10.91 11.64
N PRO A 98 4.12 -11.54 10.95
CA PRO A 98 3.74 -12.92 11.24
C PRO A 98 4.80 -13.93 10.75
N PRO A 99 4.86 -15.15 11.34
CA PRO A 99 5.72 -16.21 10.85
C PRO A 99 5.30 -16.66 9.44
N LEU A 100 6.29 -17.07 8.61
CA LEU A 100 6.08 -17.40 7.19
C LEU A 100 5.43 -18.78 6.94
N GLY A 101 5.24 -19.61 7.96
CA GLY A 101 4.79 -21.01 7.81
C GLY A 101 3.28 -21.21 7.61
N GLU A 102 2.48 -20.16 7.63
CA GLU A 102 1.02 -20.23 7.51
C GLU A 102 0.51 -19.42 6.33
N LEU A 103 -0.69 -19.81 5.82
CA LEU A 103 -1.36 -19.03 4.78
C LEU A 103 -1.51 -17.58 5.21
N ARG A 104 -0.98 -16.67 4.40
CA ARG A 104 -1.00 -15.22 4.67
C ARG A 104 -1.26 -14.45 3.39
N VAL A 105 -2.05 -13.42 3.53
CA VAL A 105 -2.24 -12.38 2.51
C VAL A 105 -1.45 -11.15 2.96
N SER A 106 -0.65 -10.57 2.06
CA SER A 106 0.02 -9.29 2.34
C SER A 106 -1.01 -8.21 2.67
N THR A 107 -0.59 -7.13 3.32
CA THR A 107 -1.41 -5.91 3.35
C THR A 107 -1.72 -5.48 1.92
N PRO A 108 -3.00 -5.37 1.54
CA PRO A 108 -3.38 -4.99 0.19
C PRO A 108 -2.96 -3.55 -0.15
N ILE A 109 -2.42 -3.38 -1.34
CA ILE A 109 -2.13 -2.06 -1.89
C ILE A 109 -3.40 -1.57 -2.60
N LEU A 110 -4.03 -0.53 -2.06
CA LEU A 110 -5.15 0.15 -2.71
C LEU A 110 -4.66 1.40 -3.41
N THR A 111 -5.13 1.62 -4.65
CA THR A 111 -4.81 2.81 -5.43
C THR A 111 -5.88 3.08 -6.48
N ASP A 112 -6.05 4.32 -6.86
CA ASP A 112 -6.84 4.77 -8.01
C ASP A 112 -5.97 5.01 -9.26
N THR A 113 -4.66 4.78 -9.15
CA THR A 113 -3.68 5.11 -10.19
C THR A 113 -2.77 3.93 -10.48
N VAL A 114 -2.64 3.59 -11.74
CA VAL A 114 -1.66 2.62 -12.24
C VAL A 114 -0.71 3.29 -13.23
N GLN A 115 0.49 2.79 -13.28
CA GLN A 115 1.49 3.20 -14.26
C GLN A 115 1.93 2.00 -15.08
N GLN A 116 2.26 2.23 -16.33
CA GLN A 116 2.84 1.21 -17.20
C GLN A 116 4.33 1.50 -17.37
N PRO A 117 5.20 0.80 -16.63
CA PRO A 117 6.64 0.97 -16.83
C PRO A 117 7.05 0.57 -18.23
N PRO A 118 8.00 1.25 -18.87
CA PRO A 118 8.51 0.87 -20.18
C PRO A 118 8.96 -0.60 -20.20
N GLY A 119 8.47 -1.36 -21.22
CA GLY A 119 8.81 -2.77 -21.40
C GLY A 119 8.05 -3.77 -20.53
N GLN A 120 7.12 -3.32 -19.69
CA GLN A 120 6.24 -4.21 -18.93
C GLN A 120 4.85 -4.29 -19.58
N ALA A 121 4.36 -5.52 -19.76
CA ALA A 121 3.01 -5.75 -20.33
C ALA A 121 1.89 -5.51 -19.31
N VAL A 122 2.18 -5.61 -18.02
CA VAL A 122 1.19 -5.49 -16.93
C VAL A 122 1.38 -4.16 -16.20
N PRO A 123 0.31 -3.36 -16.04
CA PRO A 123 0.37 -2.14 -15.26
C PRO A 123 0.75 -2.43 -13.80
N SER A 124 1.53 -1.53 -13.21
CA SER A 124 1.88 -1.59 -11.79
C SER A 124 1.08 -0.54 -11.01
N PRO A 125 0.57 -0.86 -9.81
CA PRO A 125 -0.11 0.11 -8.97
C PRO A 125 0.88 1.16 -8.49
N VAL A 126 0.47 2.42 -8.50
CA VAL A 126 1.20 3.49 -7.81
C VAL A 126 0.93 3.32 -6.33
N LEU A 127 1.97 3.14 -5.54
CA LEU A 127 1.85 3.01 -4.09
C LEU A 127 1.36 4.31 -3.48
N LEU A 128 0.27 4.24 -2.72
CA LEU A 128 -0.30 5.33 -1.94
C LEU A 128 -0.47 4.84 -0.50
N ALA A 129 -0.06 5.66 0.48
CA ALA A 129 -0.31 5.34 1.88
C ALA A 129 -1.71 5.77 2.30
N ARG A 130 -2.25 6.83 1.69
CA ARG A 130 -3.62 7.29 1.95
C ARG A 130 -4.67 6.25 1.54
N ARG A 131 -5.80 6.29 2.21
CA ARG A 131 -6.97 5.45 1.94
C ARG A 131 -8.19 6.28 1.54
N THR A 132 -7.95 7.39 0.80
CA THR A 132 -8.99 8.25 0.24
C THR A 132 -8.81 8.35 -1.26
N PHE A 133 -9.86 8.05 -2.01
CA PHE A 133 -9.86 7.97 -3.47
C PHE A 133 -11.04 8.72 -4.06
N ALA A 134 -10.98 9.06 -5.35
CA ALA A 134 -12.10 9.70 -6.05
C ALA A 134 -13.24 8.71 -6.31
N ALA A 135 -14.48 9.16 -6.09
CA ALA A 135 -15.67 8.40 -6.46
C ALA A 135 -15.81 8.28 -7.99
N GLY A 136 -16.45 7.20 -8.47
CA GLY A 136 -16.80 7.00 -9.88
C GLY A 136 -15.68 6.48 -10.78
N GLY A 137 -14.47 6.28 -10.25
CA GLY A 137 -13.32 5.73 -11.00
C GLY A 137 -13.19 4.22 -10.88
N THR A 138 -11.95 3.75 -10.90
CA THR A 138 -11.58 2.35 -10.66
C THR A 138 -10.64 2.26 -9.47
N LEU A 139 -10.97 1.42 -8.51
CA LEU A 139 -10.07 1.04 -7.43
C LEU A 139 -9.26 -0.18 -7.87
N TYR A 140 -7.95 -0.06 -7.81
CA TYR A 140 -7.02 -1.17 -8.00
C TYR A 140 -6.60 -1.69 -6.64
N CYS A 141 -6.59 -3.02 -6.51
CA CYS A 141 -6.14 -3.70 -5.29
C CYS A 141 -5.13 -4.77 -5.66
N ARG A 142 -3.88 -4.64 -5.20
CA ARG A 142 -2.85 -5.67 -5.35
C ARG A 142 -2.54 -6.30 -4.01
N PHE A 143 -2.42 -7.63 -4.00
CA PHE A 143 -1.95 -8.39 -2.86
C PHE A 143 -1.15 -9.61 -3.30
N ASP A 144 -0.29 -10.08 -2.40
CA ASP A 144 0.52 -11.27 -2.53
C ASP A 144 0.06 -12.30 -1.49
N VAL A 145 0.20 -13.60 -1.81
CA VAL A 145 -0.17 -14.69 -0.92
C VAL A 145 1.06 -15.51 -0.56
N PHE A 146 1.22 -15.83 0.71
CA PHE A 146 2.37 -16.54 1.26
C PHE A 146 1.93 -17.78 2.07
N GLY A 147 2.86 -18.69 2.34
CA GLY A 147 2.62 -19.85 3.22
C GLY A 147 1.61 -20.87 2.71
N MET A 148 1.36 -20.88 1.41
CA MET A 148 0.45 -21.81 0.75
C MET A 148 1.05 -23.23 0.72
N ALA A 149 0.19 -24.23 0.79
CA ALA A 149 0.57 -25.61 0.50
C ALA A 149 0.97 -25.76 -0.98
N LYS A 150 1.87 -26.68 -1.26
CA LYS A 150 2.30 -27.02 -2.62
C LYS A 150 1.83 -28.43 -2.99
N ASP A 151 1.35 -28.57 -4.21
CA ASP A 151 1.04 -29.86 -4.80
C ASP A 151 2.28 -30.76 -4.82
N LYS A 152 2.11 -32.03 -4.47
CA LYS A 152 3.25 -32.98 -4.34
C LYS A 152 3.90 -33.29 -5.67
N ASP A 153 3.12 -33.29 -6.76
CA ASP A 153 3.61 -33.71 -8.08
C ASP A 153 4.24 -32.55 -8.85
N ARG A 154 3.66 -31.35 -8.74
CA ARG A 154 4.07 -30.17 -9.52
C ARG A 154 4.81 -29.12 -8.68
N GLY A 155 4.77 -29.21 -7.36
CA GLY A 155 5.35 -28.21 -6.47
C GLY A 155 4.67 -26.84 -6.51
N MET A 156 3.47 -26.75 -7.09
CA MET A 156 2.76 -25.49 -7.32
C MET A 156 1.61 -25.30 -6.33
N PRO A 157 1.34 -24.07 -5.88
CA PRO A 157 0.18 -23.76 -5.04
C PRO A 157 -1.13 -23.74 -5.85
N ARG A 158 -2.25 -23.92 -5.17
CA ARG A 158 -3.59 -23.82 -5.74
C ARG A 158 -4.46 -22.90 -4.90
N VAL A 159 -4.52 -21.65 -5.30
CA VAL A 159 -5.18 -20.56 -4.56
C VAL A 159 -6.31 -19.97 -5.40
N ARG A 160 -7.43 -19.66 -4.74
CA ARG A 160 -8.51 -18.88 -5.32
C ARG A 160 -8.83 -17.68 -4.43
N SER A 161 -9.30 -16.59 -5.03
CA SER A 161 -9.72 -15.41 -4.28
C SER A 161 -10.96 -14.77 -4.87
N GLY A 162 -11.77 -14.20 -3.99
CA GLY A 162 -12.91 -13.36 -4.30
C GLY A 162 -12.83 -12.03 -3.56
N HIS A 163 -13.75 -11.12 -3.86
CA HIS A 163 -13.87 -9.87 -3.10
C HIS A 163 -15.33 -9.45 -2.90
N LEU A 164 -15.53 -8.65 -1.87
CA LEU A 164 -16.78 -7.96 -1.55
C LEU A 164 -16.44 -6.49 -1.29
N LEU A 165 -17.09 -5.58 -2.03
CA LEU A 165 -17.09 -4.15 -1.74
C LEU A 165 -18.41 -3.78 -1.07
N ARG A 166 -18.34 -3.19 0.13
CA ARG A 166 -19.51 -2.75 0.88
C ARG A 166 -19.27 -1.40 1.55
N ARG A 167 -20.36 -0.69 1.85
CA ARG A 167 -20.34 0.47 2.75
C ARG A 167 -20.16 0.02 4.21
N MET A 168 -19.75 0.94 5.07
CA MET A 168 -19.65 0.67 6.51
C MET A 168 -21.01 0.33 7.16
N ASP A 169 -22.14 0.69 6.54
CA ASP A 169 -23.49 0.29 6.96
C ASP A 169 -23.88 -1.12 6.53
N GLY A 170 -22.99 -1.84 5.83
CA GLY A 170 -23.22 -3.18 5.32
C GLY A 170 -23.81 -3.27 3.91
N THR A 171 -24.18 -2.14 3.28
CA THR A 171 -24.72 -2.13 1.92
C THR A 171 -23.70 -2.63 0.91
N VAL A 172 -24.02 -3.73 0.23
CA VAL A 172 -23.15 -4.35 -0.78
C VAL A 172 -23.21 -3.57 -2.08
N ILE A 173 -22.04 -3.15 -2.58
CA ILE A 173 -21.89 -2.44 -3.86
C ILE A 173 -21.54 -3.43 -4.98
N SER A 174 -20.58 -4.31 -4.73
CA SER A 174 -20.17 -5.35 -5.67
C SER A 174 -19.60 -6.57 -4.96
N ARG A 175 -19.70 -7.71 -5.64
CA ARG A 175 -19.13 -8.98 -5.16
C ARG A 175 -18.62 -9.79 -6.34
N SER A 176 -17.46 -10.40 -6.20
CA SER A 176 -16.99 -11.43 -7.13
C SER A 176 -16.93 -12.79 -6.45
N GLN A 177 -17.27 -13.83 -7.19
CA GLN A 177 -17.04 -15.21 -6.76
C GLN A 177 -15.54 -15.51 -6.79
N PRO A 178 -15.05 -16.41 -5.92
CA PRO A 178 -13.66 -16.82 -5.95
C PRO A 178 -13.25 -17.42 -7.30
N THR A 179 -12.18 -16.90 -7.87
CA THR A 179 -11.54 -17.39 -9.09
C THR A 179 -10.09 -17.77 -8.83
N TRP A 180 -9.54 -18.66 -9.64
CA TRP A 180 -8.16 -19.12 -9.52
C TRP A 180 -7.16 -17.97 -9.72
N ILE A 181 -6.07 -18.02 -8.97
CA ILE A 181 -4.90 -17.17 -9.19
C ILE A 181 -3.82 -18.06 -9.82
N GLU A 182 -3.38 -17.70 -11.01
CA GLU A 182 -2.29 -18.41 -11.67
C GLU A 182 -0.97 -18.07 -10.99
N PRO A 183 -0.24 -19.05 -10.42
CA PRO A 183 1.07 -18.82 -9.85
C PRO A 183 2.10 -18.53 -10.95
N THR A 184 3.15 -17.80 -10.61
CA THR A 184 4.32 -17.68 -11.48
C THR A 184 5.04 -19.02 -11.62
N SER A 185 5.97 -19.14 -12.57
CA SER A 185 6.80 -20.35 -12.74
C SER A 185 7.61 -20.74 -11.49
N LEU A 186 7.82 -19.79 -10.57
CA LEU A 186 8.49 -20.00 -9.29
C LEU A 186 7.51 -20.26 -8.13
N GLY A 187 6.20 -20.38 -8.44
CA GLY A 187 5.16 -20.63 -7.45
C GLY A 187 4.75 -19.40 -6.62
N ALA A 188 5.17 -18.20 -7.00
CA ALA A 188 4.69 -16.98 -6.35
C ALA A 188 3.24 -16.70 -6.79
N VAL A 189 2.40 -16.29 -5.82
CA VAL A 189 0.99 -15.98 -6.03
C VAL A 189 0.74 -14.53 -5.70
N ALA A 190 0.36 -13.76 -6.72
CA ALA A 190 -0.01 -12.36 -6.60
C ALA A 190 -1.26 -12.09 -7.44
N ARG A 191 -2.09 -11.17 -7.02
CA ARG A 191 -3.28 -10.76 -7.75
C ARG A 191 -3.43 -9.26 -7.77
N MET A 192 -3.87 -8.72 -8.91
CA MET A 192 -4.35 -7.37 -9.07
C MET A 192 -5.81 -7.39 -9.47
N LEU A 193 -6.66 -6.80 -8.64
CA LEU A 193 -8.08 -6.59 -8.89
C LEU A 193 -8.30 -5.21 -9.46
N GLN A 194 -9.29 -5.10 -10.36
CA GLN A 194 -9.84 -3.85 -10.86
C GLN A 194 -11.30 -3.82 -10.45
N ILE A 195 -11.65 -2.87 -9.58
CA ILE A 195 -12.97 -2.79 -8.98
C ILE A 195 -13.62 -1.49 -9.44
N PRO A 196 -14.63 -1.54 -10.33
CA PRO A 196 -15.35 -0.37 -10.78
C PRO A 196 -16.11 0.30 -9.62
N LEU A 197 -16.02 1.63 -9.53
CA LEU A 197 -16.66 2.43 -8.49
C LEU A 197 -17.85 3.27 -8.99
N GLU A 198 -18.34 3.05 -10.23
CA GLU A 198 -19.42 3.86 -10.82
C GLU A 198 -20.70 3.83 -9.99
N ARG A 199 -20.91 2.78 -9.18
CA ARG A 199 -22.07 2.64 -8.28
C ARG A 199 -21.77 3.07 -6.85
N ALA A 200 -20.52 3.50 -6.57
CA ALA A 200 -20.07 3.90 -5.26
C ALA A 200 -19.97 5.42 -5.21
N GLY A 201 -20.92 6.07 -4.55
CA GLY A 201 -20.85 7.51 -4.26
C GLY A 201 -19.91 7.81 -3.10
N PRO A 202 -19.73 9.10 -2.73
CA PRO A 202 -18.91 9.47 -1.57
C PRO A 202 -19.34 8.76 -0.29
N GLY A 203 -18.36 8.45 0.59
CA GLY A 203 -18.60 7.77 1.86
C GLY A 203 -17.49 6.80 2.26
N ASP A 204 -17.72 6.09 3.36
CA ASP A 204 -16.78 5.12 3.93
C ASP A 204 -17.14 3.70 3.51
N TYR A 205 -16.13 2.94 3.11
CA TYR A 205 -16.24 1.61 2.50
C TYR A 205 -15.25 0.63 3.11
N GLU A 206 -15.55 -0.65 2.91
CA GLU A 206 -14.65 -1.78 3.16
C GLU A 206 -14.52 -2.62 1.90
N LEU A 207 -13.28 -2.94 1.53
CA LEU A 207 -12.96 -4.02 0.61
C LEU A 207 -12.60 -5.25 1.42
N VAL A 208 -13.43 -6.29 1.32
CA VAL A 208 -13.18 -7.60 1.94
C VAL A 208 -12.63 -8.53 0.87
N LEU A 209 -11.41 -9.03 1.08
CA LEU A 209 -10.78 -10.03 0.24
C LEU A 209 -10.93 -11.40 0.90
N SER A 210 -11.38 -12.39 0.16
CA SER A 210 -11.37 -13.80 0.58
C SER A 210 -10.32 -14.55 -0.23
N VAL A 211 -9.41 -15.25 0.45
CA VAL A 211 -8.35 -16.06 -0.17
C VAL A 211 -8.41 -17.47 0.42
N GLU A 212 -8.37 -18.47 -0.43
CA GLU A 212 -8.42 -19.87 -0.04
C GLU A 212 -7.30 -20.66 -0.71
N ASP A 213 -6.51 -21.35 0.09
CA ASP A 213 -5.58 -22.39 -0.35
C ASP A 213 -6.33 -23.73 -0.39
N THR A 214 -6.67 -24.19 -1.59
CA THR A 214 -7.48 -25.39 -1.77
C THR A 214 -6.72 -26.69 -1.53
N LEU A 215 -5.39 -26.66 -1.41
CA LEU A 215 -4.59 -27.83 -1.06
C LEU A 215 -4.58 -28.09 0.45
N SER A 216 -4.52 -27.04 1.25
CA SER A 216 -4.57 -27.15 2.71
C SER A 216 -5.96 -27.01 3.30
N GLY A 217 -6.93 -26.50 2.53
CA GLY A 217 -8.26 -26.13 3.01
C GLY A 217 -8.29 -24.90 3.90
N ARG A 218 -7.17 -24.17 4.04
CA ARG A 218 -7.10 -22.95 4.84
C ARG A 218 -7.63 -21.76 4.04
N SER A 219 -8.28 -20.84 4.75
CA SER A 219 -8.76 -19.58 4.17
C SER A 219 -8.40 -18.40 5.07
N GLN A 220 -8.30 -17.22 4.45
CA GLN A 220 -8.10 -15.95 5.15
C GLN A 220 -9.00 -14.88 4.53
N GLU A 221 -9.58 -14.05 5.40
CA GLU A 221 -10.22 -12.80 5.01
C GLU A 221 -9.36 -11.63 5.43
N VAL A 222 -9.26 -10.63 4.56
CA VAL A 222 -8.60 -9.34 4.83
C VAL A 222 -9.59 -8.25 4.55
N VAL A 223 -9.76 -7.33 5.50
CA VAL A 223 -10.66 -6.18 5.40
C VAL A 223 -9.84 -4.90 5.32
N GLU A 224 -10.01 -4.16 4.24
CA GLU A 224 -9.34 -2.88 4.00
C GLU A 224 -10.35 -1.74 3.98
N PRO A 225 -10.39 -0.88 5.02
CA PRO A 225 -11.24 0.29 5.02
C PRO A 225 -10.65 1.39 4.14
N PHE A 226 -11.53 2.13 3.46
CA PHE A 226 -11.16 3.30 2.66
C PHE A 226 -12.35 4.26 2.50
N ARG A 227 -12.06 5.47 2.04
CA ARG A 227 -13.04 6.52 1.81
C ARG A 227 -13.08 6.93 0.35
N LEU A 228 -14.27 7.24 -0.15
CA LEU A 228 -14.49 7.92 -1.43
C LEU A 228 -14.96 9.35 -1.18
N ASP A 229 -14.33 10.32 -1.85
CA ASP A 229 -14.68 11.74 -1.84
C ASP A 229 -15.38 12.17 -3.13
#